data_65736c099d79ed327bde7af85a5f51bd
#
_entry.id   65736c099d79ed327bde7af85a5f51bd
#
_cell.length_a   1.000
_cell.length_b   1.000
_cell.length_c   1.000
_cell.angle_alpha   90.00
_cell.angle_beta   90.00
_cell.angle_gamma   90.00
#
_symmetry.space_group_name_H-M   'P 1'
#
loop_
_entity.id
_entity.type
_entity.pdbx_description
1 polymer ?
#
loop_
_entity_poly.entity_id
_entity_poly.type
_entity_poly.pdbx_seq_one_letter_code
_entity_poly.pdbx_strand_id
1 'polypeptide(L)'
;ELKIFMIDLKNFNSVILEKKDTNSILELINLIQPNIPWSKEYLNWQFFECPAGPAIIYGIKNLEGKVVAIYSAIPKKIKLENQEIKGRMIQDVMTHPDYRGRGFLHYLGDLCLNDIKKKKEVGYTFPNEKSEKSFRRNNWHELCSIPLRIKTLDKNLEPKAMLDITNVDGNFDQSISSIWKHSGIKVGVKRDAEFLNWRYRKPGAKYFKFILNSNQGFLILKIFNENEKNFLHICDLVVREDKKDLILNTLQFCEQFGKKNKCQIITSWTNKNHSYAEYYDNFKLNLNSITRYSFVFFNNEKFKNLKNPEMWYLSQGDSDVY
;
A
#
# COMPACT_ATOMS: atom_id res chain seq x y z
N GLU A 1 -12.11 -25.03 19.20
CA GLU A 1 -11.60 -26.17 18.40
C GLU A 1 -11.24 -25.68 17.02
N LEU A 2 -9.93 -25.58 16.72
CA LEU A 2 -9.40 -25.31 15.38
C LEU A 2 -9.74 -26.54 14.52
N LYS A 3 -10.74 -26.41 13.65
CA LYS A 3 -10.90 -27.35 12.54
C LYS A 3 -9.65 -27.23 11.68
N ILE A 4 -8.70 -28.15 11.86
CA ILE A 4 -7.62 -28.38 10.92
C ILE A 4 -8.30 -28.85 9.64
N PHE A 5 -8.49 -27.94 8.69
CA PHE A 5 -8.84 -28.34 7.33
C PHE A 5 -7.65 -29.15 6.81
N MET A 6 -7.79 -30.48 6.80
CA MET A 6 -6.83 -31.33 6.10
C MET A 6 -6.93 -30.99 4.63
N ILE A 7 -5.93 -30.27 4.12
CA ILE A 7 -5.81 -29.98 2.71
C ILE A 7 -5.33 -31.23 2.03
N ASP A 8 -6.10 -31.73 1.09
CA ASP A 8 -5.64 -32.80 0.23
C ASP A 8 -4.64 -32.25 -0.79
N LEU A 9 -3.36 -32.34 -0.44
CA LEU A 9 -2.24 -32.00 -1.33
C LEU A 9 -1.79 -33.18 -2.20
N LYS A 10 -2.51 -34.30 -2.23
CA LYS A 10 -2.09 -35.54 -2.91
C LYS A 10 -1.73 -35.31 -4.39
N ASN A 11 -2.36 -34.31 -5.03
CA ASN A 11 -2.13 -33.94 -6.44
C ASN A 11 -1.57 -32.53 -6.60
N PHE A 12 -0.94 -31.97 -5.56
CA PHE A 12 -0.47 -30.59 -5.55
C PHE A 12 0.86 -30.48 -4.81
N ASN A 13 1.69 -29.55 -5.27
CA ASN A 13 2.98 -29.24 -4.66
C ASN A 13 2.94 -27.82 -4.07
N SER A 14 3.22 -27.71 -2.77
CA SER A 14 3.47 -26.41 -2.13
C SER A 14 4.92 -26.02 -2.33
N VAL A 15 5.15 -24.83 -2.88
CA VAL A 15 6.49 -24.33 -3.25
C VAL A 15 6.64 -22.84 -2.91
N ILE A 16 7.87 -22.38 -2.79
CA ILE A 16 8.20 -20.96 -2.91
C ILE A 16 8.45 -20.67 -4.39
N LEU A 17 7.67 -19.76 -4.96
CA LEU A 17 7.80 -19.36 -6.35
C LEU A 17 8.94 -18.34 -6.50
N GLU A 18 9.69 -18.49 -7.57
CA GLU A 18 10.87 -17.68 -7.88
C GLU A 18 10.73 -16.97 -9.23
N LYS A 19 11.73 -16.20 -9.60
CA LYS A 19 11.75 -15.48 -10.88
C LYS A 19 11.59 -16.39 -12.12
N LYS A 20 12.01 -17.65 -12.02
CA LYS A 20 11.79 -18.66 -13.08
C LYS A 20 10.31 -19.01 -13.29
N ASP A 21 9.45 -18.79 -12.29
CA ASP A 21 8.01 -19.09 -12.33
C ASP A 21 7.18 -17.93 -12.88
N THR A 22 7.82 -16.82 -13.29
CA THR A 22 7.16 -15.56 -13.72
C THR A 22 6.02 -15.79 -14.71
N ASN A 23 6.24 -16.63 -15.73
CA ASN A 23 5.22 -16.87 -16.75
C ASN A 23 3.97 -17.54 -16.16
N SER A 24 4.14 -18.56 -15.33
CA SER A 24 3.02 -19.28 -14.70
C SER A 24 2.29 -18.43 -13.66
N ILE A 25 3.00 -17.52 -12.98
CA ILE A 25 2.40 -16.53 -12.09
C ILE A 25 1.56 -15.55 -12.90
N LEU A 26 2.09 -15.02 -14.02
CA LEU A 26 1.36 -14.11 -14.91
C LEU A 26 0.11 -14.75 -15.51
N GLU A 27 0.19 -16.01 -15.94
CA GLU A 27 -0.97 -16.76 -16.42
C GLU A 27 -2.09 -16.79 -15.39
N LEU A 28 -1.78 -17.11 -14.13
CA LEU A 28 -2.76 -17.13 -13.06
C LEU A 28 -3.35 -15.74 -12.79
N ILE A 29 -2.50 -14.72 -12.66
CA ILE A 29 -2.96 -13.36 -12.36
C ILE A 29 -3.86 -12.84 -13.47
N ASN A 30 -3.42 -12.97 -14.72
CA ASN A 30 -4.15 -12.44 -15.88
C ASN A 30 -5.45 -13.20 -16.15
N LEU A 31 -5.51 -14.49 -15.80
CA LEU A 31 -6.76 -15.25 -15.82
C LEU A 31 -7.79 -14.69 -14.81
N ILE A 32 -7.32 -14.28 -13.63
CA ILE A 32 -8.22 -13.80 -12.55
C ILE A 32 -8.56 -12.33 -12.74
N GLN A 33 -7.66 -11.54 -13.33
CA GLN A 33 -7.79 -10.10 -13.55
C GLN A 33 -7.67 -9.71 -15.03
N PRO A 34 -8.53 -10.21 -15.92
CA PRO A 34 -8.38 -10.02 -17.36
C PRO A 34 -8.51 -8.55 -17.80
N ASN A 35 -9.22 -7.73 -17.03
CA ASN A 35 -9.42 -6.31 -17.34
C ASN A 35 -8.21 -5.42 -16.98
N ILE A 36 -7.29 -5.92 -16.17
CA ILE A 36 -6.08 -5.21 -15.73
C ILE A 36 -4.92 -6.20 -15.81
N PRO A 37 -4.53 -6.63 -17.01
CA PRO A 37 -3.50 -7.64 -17.16
C PRO A 37 -2.14 -7.10 -16.73
N TRP A 38 -1.39 -7.92 -16.02
CA TRP A 38 -0.03 -7.59 -15.63
C TRP A 38 0.95 -7.88 -16.76
N SER A 39 1.87 -6.95 -16.96
CA SER A 39 3.06 -7.19 -17.77
C SER A 39 4.15 -7.88 -16.93
N LYS A 40 5.13 -8.47 -17.62
CA LYS A 40 6.32 -9.03 -16.96
C LYS A 40 7.12 -7.97 -16.20
N GLU A 41 7.17 -6.75 -16.73
CA GLU A 41 7.81 -5.61 -16.09
C GLU A 41 7.11 -5.25 -14.78
N TYR A 42 5.76 -5.17 -14.79
CA TYR A 42 4.99 -4.90 -13.59
C TYR A 42 5.19 -5.97 -12.52
N LEU A 43 5.16 -7.26 -12.90
CA LEU A 43 5.40 -8.38 -11.98
C LEU A 43 6.80 -8.30 -11.36
N ASN A 44 7.83 -8.02 -12.19
CA ASN A 44 9.21 -7.88 -11.70
C ASN A 44 9.33 -6.72 -10.69
N TRP A 45 8.78 -5.56 -11.04
CA TRP A 45 8.75 -4.40 -10.15
C TRP A 45 8.08 -4.74 -8.81
N GLN A 46 6.90 -5.38 -8.87
CA GLN A 46 6.09 -5.68 -7.69
C GLN A 46 6.75 -6.71 -6.77
N PHE A 47 7.28 -7.80 -7.35
CA PHE A 47 7.72 -8.94 -6.55
C PHE A 47 9.24 -9.04 -6.37
N PHE A 48 10.03 -8.53 -7.29
CA PHE A 48 11.46 -8.80 -7.27
C PHE A 48 12.36 -7.57 -7.13
N GLU A 49 11.83 -6.36 -7.28
CA GLU A 49 12.63 -5.13 -7.26
C GLU A 49 12.38 -4.26 -6.02
N CYS A 50 11.62 -4.73 -5.05
CA CYS A 50 11.41 -3.99 -3.81
C CYS A 50 12.76 -3.78 -3.08
N PRO A 51 13.11 -2.54 -2.65
CA PRO A 51 14.41 -2.27 -2.03
C PRO A 51 14.60 -2.96 -0.67
N ALA A 52 13.53 -3.41 -0.03
CA ALA A 52 13.62 -4.21 1.19
C ALA A 52 13.91 -5.71 0.91
N GLY A 53 13.98 -6.10 -0.36
CA GLY A 53 14.23 -7.45 -0.85
C GLY A 53 13.09 -8.01 -1.69
N PRO A 54 13.30 -9.15 -2.36
CA PRO A 54 12.27 -9.81 -3.17
C PRO A 54 11.11 -10.32 -2.31
N ALA A 55 9.91 -10.38 -2.89
CA ALA A 55 8.75 -10.99 -2.27
C ALA A 55 8.99 -12.50 -2.02
N ILE A 56 8.44 -13.00 -0.94
CA ILE A 56 8.29 -14.44 -0.73
C ILE A 56 6.90 -14.80 -1.25
N ILE A 57 6.85 -15.56 -2.32
CA ILE A 57 5.61 -15.95 -2.97
C ILE A 57 5.36 -17.43 -2.67
N TYR A 58 4.46 -17.69 -1.72
CA TYR A 58 4.00 -19.04 -1.42
C TYR A 58 3.04 -19.47 -2.52
N GLY A 59 3.27 -20.62 -3.14
CA GLY A 59 2.50 -21.09 -4.27
C GLY A 59 2.07 -22.54 -4.16
N ILE A 60 0.97 -22.86 -4.83
CA ILE A 60 0.56 -24.25 -5.11
C ILE A 60 0.67 -24.48 -6.61
N LYS A 61 1.34 -25.59 -6.97
CA LYS A 61 1.39 -26.09 -8.34
C LYS A 61 0.59 -27.40 -8.44
N ASN A 62 -0.12 -27.59 -9.56
CA ASN A 62 -0.72 -28.85 -9.91
C ASN A 62 0.33 -29.87 -10.46
N LEU A 63 -0.10 -31.08 -10.80
CA LEU A 63 0.80 -32.11 -11.34
C LEU A 63 1.45 -31.74 -12.68
N GLU A 64 0.82 -30.84 -13.44
CA GLU A 64 1.36 -30.31 -14.69
C GLU A 64 2.39 -29.18 -14.48
N GLY A 65 2.65 -28.80 -13.22
CA GLY A 65 3.58 -27.75 -12.86
C GLY A 65 3.01 -26.34 -12.95
N LYS A 66 1.70 -26.17 -13.29
CA LYS A 66 1.04 -24.87 -13.36
C LYS A 66 0.77 -24.31 -11.97
N VAL A 67 0.99 -23.01 -11.79
CA VAL A 67 0.64 -22.30 -10.56
C VAL A 67 -0.88 -22.13 -10.48
N VAL A 68 -1.51 -22.65 -9.43
CA VAL A 68 -2.97 -22.61 -9.22
C VAL A 68 -3.39 -21.78 -8.02
N ALA A 69 -2.47 -21.45 -7.13
CA ALA A 69 -2.70 -20.48 -6.05
C ALA A 69 -1.40 -19.76 -5.69
N ILE A 70 -1.53 -18.49 -5.29
CA ILE A 70 -0.44 -17.68 -4.75
C ILE A 70 -0.87 -16.92 -3.51
N TYR A 71 0.10 -16.68 -2.64
CA TYR A 71 0.01 -15.84 -1.47
C TYR A 71 1.32 -15.08 -1.33
N SER A 72 1.34 -13.80 -1.66
CA SER A 72 2.59 -13.04 -1.70
C SER A 72 2.81 -12.20 -0.45
N ALA A 73 4.05 -12.14 0.00
CA ALA A 73 4.51 -11.38 1.16
C ALA A 73 5.70 -10.51 0.73
N ILE A 74 5.43 -9.22 0.48
CA ILE A 74 6.42 -8.26 0.00
C ILE A 74 7.14 -7.63 1.20
N PRO A 75 8.47 -7.75 1.33
CA PRO A 75 9.19 -7.16 2.44
C PRO A 75 9.09 -5.64 2.44
N LYS A 76 9.01 -5.08 3.63
CA LYS A 76 8.98 -3.64 3.88
C LYS A 76 9.81 -3.30 5.10
N LYS A 77 10.41 -2.13 5.08
CA LYS A 77 10.97 -1.49 6.27
C LYS A 77 9.87 -0.68 6.93
N ILE A 78 9.58 -0.93 8.19
CA ILE A 78 8.55 -0.23 8.96
C ILE A 78 9.23 0.59 10.06
N LYS A 79 8.90 1.88 10.14
CA LYS A 79 9.22 2.70 11.29
C LYS A 79 8.29 2.32 12.42
N LEU A 80 8.83 2.02 13.57
CA LEU A 80 8.11 1.88 14.83
C LEU A 80 8.80 2.78 15.85
N GLU A 81 8.20 3.96 16.09
CA GLU A 81 8.78 5.00 16.93
C GLU A 81 10.17 5.41 16.46
N ASN A 82 11.21 5.11 17.25
CA ASN A 82 12.60 5.45 16.96
C ASN A 82 13.40 4.30 16.34
N GLN A 83 12.76 3.18 16.02
CA GLN A 83 13.42 2.00 15.46
C GLN A 83 12.85 1.62 14.09
N GLU A 84 13.66 0.93 13.33
CA GLU A 84 13.24 0.28 12.07
C GLU A 84 13.06 -1.21 12.33
N ILE A 85 11.92 -1.74 11.90
CA ILE A 85 11.61 -3.16 12.01
C ILE A 85 11.31 -3.75 10.63
N LYS A 86 11.50 -5.05 10.47
CA LYS A 86 11.15 -5.78 9.26
C LYS A 86 9.66 -6.09 9.25
N GLY A 87 9.02 -5.75 8.14
CA GLY A 87 7.63 -6.07 7.89
C GLY A 87 7.41 -6.77 6.58
N ARG A 88 6.22 -7.30 6.38
CA ARG A 88 5.75 -7.89 5.12
C ARG A 88 4.36 -7.39 4.81
N MET A 89 4.18 -6.83 3.65
CA MET A 89 2.87 -6.54 3.10
C MET A 89 2.32 -7.78 2.41
N ILE A 90 1.17 -8.25 2.88
CA ILE A 90 0.47 -9.37 2.24
C ILE A 90 -0.48 -8.78 1.20
N GLN A 91 -0.31 -9.21 -0.05
CA GLN A 91 -1.16 -8.81 -1.17
C GLN A 91 -1.14 -9.88 -2.28
N ASP A 92 -1.94 -9.70 -3.33
CA ASP A 92 -2.03 -10.61 -4.46
C ASP A 92 -2.26 -12.07 -4.01
N VAL A 93 -3.27 -12.21 -3.14
CA VAL A 93 -3.69 -13.51 -2.61
C VAL A 93 -4.80 -14.05 -3.48
N MET A 94 -4.54 -15.11 -4.25
CA MET A 94 -5.51 -15.60 -5.22
C MET A 94 -5.41 -17.11 -5.50
N THR A 95 -6.53 -17.66 -5.97
CA THR A 95 -6.64 -19.06 -6.38
C THR A 95 -7.38 -19.14 -7.72
N HIS A 96 -6.86 -19.96 -8.61
CA HIS A 96 -7.48 -20.28 -9.90
C HIS A 96 -8.94 -20.74 -9.67
N PRO A 97 -9.92 -20.29 -10.49
CA PRO A 97 -11.33 -20.58 -10.29
C PRO A 97 -11.65 -22.06 -10.05
N ASP A 98 -11.07 -22.97 -10.86
CA ASP A 98 -11.35 -24.41 -10.80
C ASP A 98 -10.77 -25.11 -9.57
N TYR A 99 -9.91 -24.42 -8.82
CA TYR A 99 -9.25 -24.95 -7.63
C TYR A 99 -9.70 -24.26 -6.34
N ARG A 100 -10.73 -23.40 -6.42
CA ARG A 100 -11.30 -22.75 -5.21
C ARG A 100 -12.00 -23.77 -4.30
N GLY A 101 -12.18 -23.37 -3.04
CA GLY A 101 -12.84 -24.22 -2.04
C GLY A 101 -11.96 -25.32 -1.44
N ARG A 102 -10.71 -25.49 -1.92
CA ARG A 102 -9.77 -26.52 -1.45
C ARG A 102 -8.91 -26.09 -0.25
N GLY A 103 -9.11 -24.88 0.28
CA GLY A 103 -8.37 -24.39 1.45
C GLY A 103 -6.95 -23.87 1.16
N PHE A 104 -6.52 -23.75 -0.11
CA PHE A 104 -5.16 -23.36 -0.47
C PHE A 104 -4.73 -22.02 0.13
N LEU A 105 -5.58 -20.99 0.10
CA LEU A 105 -5.23 -19.68 0.65
C LEU A 105 -5.04 -19.71 2.16
N HIS A 106 -5.81 -20.53 2.87
CA HIS A 106 -5.62 -20.72 4.31
C HIS A 106 -4.28 -21.38 4.61
N TYR A 107 -3.98 -22.46 3.91
CA TYR A 107 -2.71 -23.18 4.05
C TYR A 107 -1.50 -22.31 3.75
N LEU A 108 -1.52 -21.59 2.62
CA LEU A 108 -0.42 -20.68 2.25
C LEU A 108 -0.30 -19.51 3.24
N GLY A 109 -1.42 -19.02 3.73
CA GLY A 109 -1.47 -18.03 4.80
C GLY A 109 -0.82 -18.54 6.09
N ASP A 110 -1.09 -19.77 6.51
CA ASP A 110 -0.46 -20.37 7.70
C ASP A 110 1.05 -20.54 7.52
N LEU A 111 1.51 -20.95 6.33
CA LEU A 111 2.95 -21.00 6.03
C LEU A 111 3.59 -19.61 6.16
N CYS A 112 2.95 -18.60 5.59
CA CYS A 112 3.42 -17.21 5.67
C CYS A 112 3.47 -16.71 7.13
N LEU A 113 2.40 -16.93 7.91
CA LEU A 113 2.33 -16.51 9.31
C LEU A 113 3.37 -17.23 10.18
N ASN A 114 3.60 -18.51 9.95
CA ASN A 114 4.63 -19.26 10.66
C ASN A 114 6.04 -18.71 10.36
N ASP A 115 6.28 -18.29 9.12
CA ASP A 115 7.54 -17.68 8.71
C ASP A 115 7.73 -16.29 9.36
N ILE A 116 6.68 -15.46 9.39
CA ILE A 116 6.66 -14.16 10.08
C ILE A 116 6.96 -14.34 11.58
N LYS A 117 6.30 -15.31 12.24
CA LYS A 117 6.55 -15.64 13.66
C LYS A 117 7.99 -16.05 13.90
N LYS A 118 8.48 -17.00 13.09
CA LYS A 118 9.84 -17.55 13.20
C LYS A 118 10.91 -16.48 13.04
N LYS A 119 10.70 -15.55 12.12
CA LYS A 119 11.64 -14.44 11.83
C LYS A 119 11.42 -13.23 12.73
N LYS A 120 10.41 -13.25 13.62
CA LYS A 120 10.02 -12.13 14.49
C LYS A 120 9.75 -10.84 13.69
N GLU A 121 9.15 -10.97 12.53
CA GLU A 121 8.72 -9.88 11.65
C GLU A 121 7.27 -9.49 11.94
N VAL A 122 6.77 -8.47 11.23
CA VAL A 122 5.40 -7.97 11.31
C VAL A 122 4.72 -8.15 9.97
N GLY A 123 3.50 -8.66 9.96
CA GLY A 123 2.63 -8.68 8.78
C GLY A 123 1.68 -7.48 8.80
N TYR A 124 1.36 -6.92 7.63
CA TYR A 124 0.25 -6.00 7.47
C TYR A 124 -0.40 -6.20 6.09
N THR A 125 -1.65 -5.80 5.95
CA THR A 125 -2.42 -5.99 4.71
C THR A 125 -3.61 -5.03 4.63
N PHE A 126 -4.11 -4.80 3.41
CA PHE A 126 -5.30 -4.02 3.11
C PHE A 126 -6.32 -4.86 2.34
N PRO A 127 -6.98 -5.84 2.97
CA PRO A 127 -7.91 -6.71 2.29
C PRO A 127 -9.13 -5.94 1.79
N ASN A 128 -9.71 -6.45 0.70
CA ASN A 128 -11.03 -6.07 0.25
C ASN A 128 -12.10 -6.91 0.98
N GLU A 129 -13.37 -6.60 0.78
CA GLU A 129 -14.51 -7.31 1.42
C GLU A 129 -14.49 -8.83 1.22
N LYS A 130 -13.97 -9.31 0.07
CA LYS A 130 -13.92 -10.75 -0.23
C LYS A 130 -12.87 -11.50 0.59
N SER A 131 -11.74 -10.85 0.87
CA SER A 131 -10.60 -11.46 1.58
C SER A 131 -10.58 -11.15 3.07
N GLU A 132 -11.23 -10.08 3.54
CA GLU A 132 -11.27 -9.64 4.93
C GLU A 132 -11.60 -10.78 5.91
N LYS A 133 -12.65 -11.55 5.62
CA LYS A 133 -13.08 -12.67 6.47
C LYS A 133 -11.99 -13.71 6.68
N SER A 134 -11.12 -13.92 5.69
CA SER A 134 -10.00 -14.85 5.78
C SER A 134 -8.94 -14.35 6.78
N PHE A 135 -8.61 -13.07 6.72
CA PHE A 135 -7.65 -12.47 7.65
C PHE A 135 -8.16 -12.48 9.09
N ARG A 136 -9.44 -12.16 9.33
CA ARG A 136 -10.05 -12.25 10.66
C ARG A 136 -9.98 -13.68 11.25
N ARG A 137 -10.21 -14.72 10.41
CA ARG A 137 -10.12 -16.12 10.84
C ARG A 137 -8.69 -16.56 11.16
N ASN A 138 -7.69 -15.95 10.56
CA ASN A 138 -6.28 -16.29 10.73
C ASN A 138 -5.59 -15.46 11.83
N ASN A 139 -6.34 -14.98 12.83
CA ASN A 139 -5.82 -14.23 13.99
C ASN A 139 -5.06 -12.94 13.64
N TRP A 140 -5.37 -12.33 12.50
CA TRP A 140 -4.93 -10.97 12.22
C TRP A 140 -5.69 -9.98 13.07
N HIS A 141 -4.97 -9.02 13.63
CA HIS A 141 -5.58 -7.93 14.38
C HIS A 141 -6.06 -6.85 13.41
N GLU A 142 -7.36 -6.53 13.46
CA GLU A 142 -7.87 -5.37 12.72
C GLU A 142 -7.34 -4.09 13.36
N LEU A 143 -6.66 -3.29 12.56
CA LEU A 143 -6.11 -2.02 12.99
C LEU A 143 -7.16 -0.90 12.88
N CYS A 144 -7.68 -0.69 11.68
CA CYS A 144 -8.72 0.31 11.42
C CYS A 144 -9.35 0.11 10.04
N SER A 145 -10.51 0.70 9.85
CA SER A 145 -11.06 0.95 8.52
C SER A 145 -10.33 2.14 7.88
N ILE A 146 -10.08 2.06 6.58
CA ILE A 146 -9.46 3.14 5.81
C ILE A 146 -10.54 3.80 4.96
N PRO A 147 -10.99 5.01 5.31
CA PRO A 147 -11.95 5.72 4.50
C PRO A 147 -11.30 6.30 3.25
N LEU A 148 -12.06 6.33 2.16
CA LEU A 148 -11.76 7.21 1.04
C LEU A 148 -12.22 8.61 1.40
N ARG A 149 -11.33 9.56 1.37
CA ARG A 149 -11.65 10.97 1.46
C ARG A 149 -11.83 11.55 0.06
N ILE A 150 -12.88 12.34 -0.13
CA ILE A 150 -13.23 12.91 -1.44
C ILE A 150 -13.56 14.39 -1.29
N LYS A 151 -13.05 15.19 -2.25
CA LYS A 151 -13.45 16.57 -2.47
C LYS A 151 -13.73 16.79 -3.94
N THR A 152 -14.92 17.26 -4.27
CA THR A 152 -15.25 17.77 -5.60
C THR A 152 -14.59 19.12 -5.81
N LEU A 153 -13.97 19.34 -6.96
CA LEU A 153 -13.34 20.60 -7.31
C LEU A 153 -14.36 21.57 -7.90
N ASP A 154 -14.48 22.74 -7.27
CA ASP A 154 -15.26 23.85 -7.79
C ASP A 154 -14.50 24.55 -8.94
N LYS A 155 -15.22 24.92 -10.00
CA LYS A 155 -14.63 25.60 -11.16
C LYS A 155 -14.18 27.04 -10.85
N ASN A 156 -14.74 27.67 -9.82
CA ASN A 156 -14.63 29.12 -9.58
C ASN A 156 -13.65 29.53 -8.46
N LEU A 157 -12.88 28.63 -7.89
CA LEU A 157 -11.98 28.99 -6.79
C LEU A 157 -10.75 29.75 -7.27
N GLU A 158 -10.47 30.90 -6.63
CA GLU A 158 -9.25 31.69 -6.81
C GLU A 158 -8.02 30.98 -6.22
N PRO A 159 -6.85 31.09 -6.85
CA PRO A 159 -5.63 30.51 -6.32
C PRO A 159 -5.19 31.24 -5.03
N LYS A 160 -5.01 30.50 -3.93
CA LYS A 160 -4.62 31.05 -2.62
C LYS A 160 -3.30 30.52 -2.05
N ALA A 161 -2.65 29.55 -2.66
CA ALA A 161 -1.47 28.94 -2.05
C ALA A 161 -0.20 29.71 -2.43
N MET A 162 0.45 30.32 -1.45
CA MET A 162 1.86 30.70 -1.52
C MET A 162 2.67 29.58 -0.87
N LEU A 163 3.14 28.65 -1.68
CA LEU A 163 3.96 27.52 -1.26
C LEU A 163 5.15 27.41 -2.21
N ASP A 164 6.35 27.39 -1.69
CA ASP A 164 7.53 27.08 -2.49
C ASP A 164 7.53 25.59 -2.83
N ILE A 165 7.40 25.28 -4.12
CA ILE A 165 7.25 23.93 -4.63
C ILE A 165 8.27 23.67 -5.73
N THR A 166 9.11 22.67 -5.49
CA THR A 166 10.04 22.19 -6.51
C THR A 166 9.52 20.88 -7.12
N ASN A 167 9.31 20.88 -8.43
CA ASN A 167 8.99 19.63 -9.15
C ASN A 167 10.22 18.72 -9.21
N VAL A 168 10.03 17.43 -9.04
CA VAL A 168 11.08 16.42 -9.11
C VAL A 168 10.91 15.59 -10.37
N ASP A 169 11.68 15.91 -11.40
CA ASP A 169 11.73 15.15 -12.64
C ASP A 169 12.75 14.01 -12.52
N GLY A 170 12.36 12.84 -12.20
CA GLY A 170 13.30 11.72 -11.99
C GLY A 170 13.24 11.17 -10.57
N ASN A 171 14.37 10.77 -10.04
CA ASN A 171 14.47 10.20 -8.70
C ASN A 171 14.62 11.27 -7.62
N PHE A 172 14.07 11.00 -6.45
CA PHE A 172 14.40 11.75 -5.25
C PHE A 172 15.86 11.47 -4.86
N ASP A 173 16.55 12.50 -4.38
CA ASP A 173 17.83 12.33 -3.73
C ASP A 173 17.69 11.90 -2.25
N GLN A 174 18.82 11.64 -1.59
CA GLN A 174 18.82 11.13 -0.21
C GLN A 174 18.29 12.13 0.83
N SER A 175 18.21 13.42 0.51
CA SER A 175 17.71 14.46 1.44
C SER A 175 16.26 14.21 1.87
N ILE A 176 15.45 13.57 1.00
CA ILE A 176 14.06 13.24 1.29
C ILE A 176 13.91 12.31 2.51
N SER A 177 14.91 11.46 2.76
CA SER A 177 14.93 10.56 3.92
C SER A 177 14.93 11.32 5.24
N SER A 178 15.48 12.54 5.25
CA SER A 178 15.46 13.44 6.41
C SER A 178 14.04 13.92 6.73
N ILE A 179 13.21 14.19 5.72
CA ILE A 179 11.81 14.61 5.92
C ILE A 179 11.06 13.52 6.68
N TRP A 180 11.17 12.27 6.20
CA TRP A 180 10.55 11.12 6.89
C TRP A 180 11.04 10.94 8.31
N LYS A 181 12.35 11.05 8.53
CA LYS A 181 12.95 10.91 9.86
C LYS A 181 12.36 11.92 10.87
N HIS A 182 12.14 13.17 10.43
CA HIS A 182 11.67 14.28 11.27
C HIS A 182 10.17 14.58 11.13
N SER A 183 9.39 13.68 10.55
CA SER A 183 7.94 13.89 10.31
C SER A 183 7.06 13.73 11.56
N GLY A 184 7.61 13.26 12.68
CA GLY A 184 6.81 12.92 13.87
C GLY A 184 5.94 11.65 13.72
N ILE A 185 5.87 11.06 12.53
CA ILE A 185 5.15 9.81 12.29
C ILE A 185 5.76 8.70 13.13
N LYS A 186 4.93 8.01 13.91
CA LYS A 186 5.39 6.97 14.86
C LYS A 186 5.46 5.60 14.19
N VAL A 187 4.47 5.26 13.37
CA VAL A 187 4.40 3.96 12.68
C VAL A 187 4.02 4.18 11.22
N GLY A 188 4.67 3.47 10.32
CA GLY A 188 4.38 3.47 8.88
C GLY A 188 5.49 2.82 8.07
N VAL A 189 5.20 2.48 6.83
CA VAL A 189 6.25 2.04 5.88
C VAL A 189 7.24 3.17 5.70
N LYS A 190 8.52 2.88 5.80
CA LYS A 190 9.58 3.88 5.68
C LYS A 190 9.56 4.55 4.30
N ARG A 191 9.51 5.90 4.29
CA ARG A 191 9.54 6.73 3.08
C ARG A 191 10.95 7.32 2.87
N ASP A 192 11.95 6.46 2.70
CA ASP A 192 13.29 6.90 2.27
C ASP A 192 13.36 7.01 0.74
N ALA A 193 14.46 7.55 0.22
CA ALA A 193 14.66 7.73 -1.20
C ALA A 193 14.57 6.41 -1.98
N GLU A 194 15.10 5.31 -1.44
CA GLU A 194 15.06 4.00 -2.09
C GLU A 194 13.62 3.51 -2.27
N PHE A 195 12.83 3.57 -1.18
CA PHE A 195 11.42 3.16 -1.22
C PHE A 195 10.61 4.05 -2.15
N LEU A 196 10.71 5.37 -2.03
CA LEU A 196 9.93 6.31 -2.84
C LEU A 196 10.26 6.19 -4.33
N ASN A 197 11.54 6.03 -4.67
CA ASN A 197 11.98 5.87 -6.05
C ASN A 197 11.50 4.54 -6.65
N TRP A 198 11.53 3.46 -5.91
CA TRP A 198 10.94 2.20 -6.34
C TRP A 198 9.42 2.30 -6.46
N ARG A 199 8.74 2.78 -5.42
CA ARG A 199 7.27 2.81 -5.34
C ARG A 199 6.65 3.65 -6.44
N TYR A 200 7.24 4.82 -6.71
CA TYR A 200 6.73 5.78 -7.69
C TYR A 200 7.39 5.70 -9.08
N ARG A 201 8.05 4.56 -9.34
CA ARG A 201 8.45 4.09 -10.66
C ARG A 201 7.59 2.92 -11.15
N LYS A 202 6.41 2.71 -10.54
CA LYS A 202 5.46 1.66 -10.93
C LYS A 202 5.22 1.69 -12.44
N PRO A 203 5.45 0.56 -13.17
CA PRO A 203 5.24 0.49 -14.61
C PRO A 203 3.80 0.81 -14.99
N GLY A 204 3.62 1.58 -16.08
CA GLY A 204 2.31 2.01 -16.56
C GLY A 204 1.65 3.14 -15.75
N ALA A 205 2.28 3.64 -14.69
CA ALA A 205 1.76 4.75 -13.90
C ALA A 205 2.61 6.01 -14.03
N LYS A 206 1.96 7.17 -14.07
CA LYS A 206 2.63 8.48 -14.04
C LYS A 206 2.31 9.18 -12.73
N TYR A 207 3.37 9.56 -12.01
CA TYR A 207 3.27 10.32 -10.77
C TYR A 207 3.88 11.71 -10.94
N PHE A 208 3.31 12.68 -10.24
CA PHE A 208 3.86 14.02 -10.08
C PHE A 208 4.46 14.11 -8.68
N LYS A 209 5.73 14.46 -8.61
CA LYS A 209 6.53 14.43 -7.39
C LYS A 209 7.00 15.85 -7.06
N PHE A 210 6.85 16.24 -5.81
CA PHE A 210 7.16 17.60 -5.37
C PHE A 210 7.89 17.58 -4.04
N ILE A 211 8.86 18.48 -3.91
CA ILE A 211 9.48 18.90 -2.64
C ILE A 211 8.82 20.20 -2.21
N LEU A 212 8.50 20.29 -0.93
CA LEU A 212 7.82 21.43 -0.33
C LEU A 212 8.81 22.24 0.50
N ASN A 213 8.82 23.58 0.29
CA ASN A 213 9.58 24.56 1.08
C ASN A 213 11.01 24.08 1.38
N SER A 214 11.82 23.85 0.33
CA SER A 214 13.23 23.49 0.48
C SER A 214 13.47 22.34 1.47
N ASN A 215 12.86 21.17 1.20
CA ASN A 215 12.97 19.93 2.00
C ASN A 215 12.27 19.94 3.38
N GLN A 216 11.20 20.73 3.52
CA GLN A 216 10.34 20.63 4.72
C GLN A 216 9.22 19.62 4.60
N GLY A 217 8.93 19.16 3.37
CA GLY A 217 7.94 18.13 3.08
C GLY A 217 8.07 17.60 1.66
N PHE A 218 7.27 16.59 1.35
CA PHE A 218 7.09 16.10 -0.01
C PHE A 218 5.63 15.73 -0.29
N LEU A 219 5.27 15.80 -1.56
CA LEU A 219 3.94 15.46 -2.05
C LEU A 219 4.06 14.58 -3.30
N ILE A 220 3.24 13.53 -3.37
CA ILE A 220 3.12 12.67 -4.54
C ILE A 220 1.67 12.66 -5.00
N LEU A 221 1.46 13.00 -6.26
CA LEU A 221 0.15 13.03 -6.90
C LEU A 221 0.10 12.06 -8.08
N LYS A 222 -1.10 11.55 -8.36
CA LYS A 222 -1.41 10.76 -9.55
C LYS A 222 -2.72 11.24 -10.14
N ILE A 223 -2.78 11.42 -11.45
CA ILE A 223 -4.04 11.65 -12.16
C ILE A 223 -4.50 10.31 -12.73
N PHE A 224 -5.76 9.99 -12.49
CA PHE A 224 -6.41 8.78 -12.96
C PHE A 224 -7.73 9.13 -13.65
N ASN A 225 -7.95 8.58 -14.83
CA ASN A 225 -9.20 8.75 -15.57
C ASN A 225 -10.06 7.51 -15.40
N GLU A 226 -11.30 7.69 -14.98
CA GLU A 226 -12.29 6.64 -14.88
C GLU A 226 -13.67 7.21 -15.22
N ASN A 227 -14.41 6.56 -16.12
CA ASN A 227 -15.75 6.96 -16.53
C ASN A 227 -15.83 8.45 -16.93
N GLU A 228 -14.91 8.91 -17.77
CA GLU A 228 -14.80 10.30 -18.27
C GLU A 228 -14.50 11.35 -17.18
N LYS A 229 -14.20 10.93 -15.96
CA LYS A 229 -13.79 11.81 -14.86
C LYS A 229 -12.30 11.65 -14.56
N ASN A 230 -11.63 12.78 -14.38
CA ASN A 230 -10.26 12.81 -13.91
C ASN A 230 -10.25 12.96 -12.39
N PHE A 231 -9.61 12.00 -11.73
CA PHE A 231 -9.36 12.01 -10.30
C PHE A 231 -7.93 12.44 -10.03
N LEU A 232 -7.73 13.29 -9.06
CA LEU A 232 -6.43 13.60 -8.49
C LEU A 232 -6.25 12.81 -7.20
N HIS A 233 -5.39 11.83 -7.20
CA HIS A 233 -5.03 11.06 -6.02
C HIS A 233 -3.86 11.69 -5.29
N ILE A 234 -4.01 11.99 -3.99
CA ILE A 234 -2.91 12.33 -3.10
C ILE A 234 -2.33 11.03 -2.57
N CYS A 235 -1.29 10.53 -3.28
CA CYS A 235 -0.70 9.24 -2.97
C CYS A 235 0.13 9.27 -1.68
N ASP A 236 0.94 10.31 -1.50
CA ASP A 236 1.67 10.57 -0.26
C ASP A 236 1.78 12.07 -0.02
N LEU A 237 1.64 12.48 1.22
CA LEU A 237 1.93 13.82 1.72
C LEU A 237 2.59 13.68 3.09
N VAL A 238 3.86 14.04 3.16
CA VAL A 238 4.63 13.99 4.42
C VAL A 238 5.33 15.32 4.62
N VAL A 239 5.20 15.86 5.80
CA VAL A 239 5.90 17.08 6.23
C VAL A 239 6.66 16.82 7.53
N ARG A 240 7.68 17.64 7.80
CA ARG A 240 8.36 17.63 9.09
C ARG A 240 7.37 17.99 10.20
N GLU A 241 7.58 17.47 11.40
CA GLU A 241 6.66 17.67 12.53
C GLU A 241 6.50 19.13 12.94
N ASP A 242 7.57 19.89 12.86
CA ASP A 242 7.60 21.32 13.13
C ASP A 242 7.01 22.19 12.01
N LYS A 243 6.50 21.56 10.94
CA LYS A 243 5.97 22.20 9.73
C LYS A 243 4.59 21.69 9.32
N LYS A 244 3.77 21.26 10.27
CA LYS A 244 2.43 20.73 10.00
C LYS A 244 1.49 21.77 9.38
N ASP A 245 1.75 23.05 9.57
CA ASP A 245 1.07 24.15 8.89
C ASP A 245 1.16 24.07 7.35
N LEU A 246 2.21 23.45 6.81
CA LEU A 246 2.34 23.22 5.36
C LEU A 246 1.29 22.26 4.82
N ILE A 247 0.67 21.40 5.65
CA ILE A 247 -0.30 20.41 5.16
C ILE A 247 -1.49 21.11 4.50
N LEU A 248 -2.07 22.13 5.15
CA LEU A 248 -3.22 22.85 4.60
C LEU A 248 -2.86 23.57 3.31
N ASN A 249 -1.71 24.29 3.29
CA ASN A 249 -1.23 24.97 2.10
C ASN A 249 -0.97 24.00 0.94
N THR A 250 -0.45 22.80 1.25
CA THR A 250 -0.22 21.74 0.25
C THR A 250 -1.54 21.18 -0.29
N LEU A 251 -2.55 21.01 0.55
CA LEU A 251 -3.88 20.59 0.10
C LEU A 251 -4.53 21.65 -0.81
N GLN A 252 -4.34 22.93 -0.52
CA GLN A 252 -4.76 24.02 -1.42
C GLN A 252 -4.02 23.98 -2.76
N PHE A 253 -2.70 23.70 -2.74
CA PHE A 253 -1.96 23.45 -3.98
C PHE A 253 -2.50 22.25 -4.76
N CYS A 254 -2.86 21.15 -4.09
CA CYS A 254 -3.49 19.99 -4.76
C CYS A 254 -4.78 20.40 -5.49
N GLU A 255 -5.57 21.28 -4.90
CA GLU A 255 -6.78 21.82 -5.53
C GLU A 255 -6.46 22.63 -6.80
N GLN A 256 -5.48 23.52 -6.73
CA GLN A 256 -5.03 24.31 -7.91
C GLN A 256 -4.45 23.41 -9.00
N PHE A 257 -3.60 22.45 -8.60
CA PHE A 257 -3.00 21.48 -9.51
C PHE A 257 -4.08 20.63 -10.20
N GLY A 258 -5.05 20.16 -9.42
CA GLY A 258 -6.18 19.38 -9.96
C GLY A 258 -6.98 20.16 -10.99
N LYS A 259 -7.33 21.41 -10.70
CA LYS A 259 -8.04 22.29 -11.65
C LYS A 259 -7.25 22.54 -12.91
N LYS A 260 -5.97 22.90 -12.80
CA LYS A 260 -5.07 23.09 -13.95
C LYS A 260 -5.01 21.86 -14.85
N ASN A 261 -5.11 20.68 -14.27
CA ASN A 261 -5.09 19.39 -14.98
C ASN A 261 -6.50 18.83 -15.27
N LYS A 262 -7.54 19.66 -15.19
CA LYS A 262 -8.93 19.30 -15.52
C LYS A 262 -9.44 18.11 -14.69
N CYS A 263 -9.02 17.96 -13.45
CA CYS A 263 -9.57 17.00 -12.51
C CYS A 263 -10.88 17.53 -11.93
N GLN A 264 -11.83 16.64 -11.67
CA GLN A 264 -13.11 16.95 -11.05
C GLN A 264 -13.12 16.61 -9.57
N ILE A 265 -12.28 15.68 -9.16
CA ILE A 265 -12.33 15.11 -7.82
C ILE A 265 -10.90 14.93 -7.29
N ILE A 266 -10.70 15.33 -6.02
CA ILE A 266 -9.49 14.96 -5.26
C ILE A 266 -9.84 13.79 -4.36
N THR A 267 -8.95 12.82 -4.24
CA THR A 267 -9.08 11.71 -3.29
C THR A 267 -7.82 11.52 -2.47
N SER A 268 -7.97 10.99 -1.27
CA SER A 268 -6.86 10.57 -0.41
C SER A 268 -7.29 9.46 0.54
N TRP A 269 -6.32 8.74 1.07
CA TRP A 269 -6.47 7.95 2.27
C TRP A 269 -5.88 8.68 3.45
N THR A 270 -6.59 8.69 4.56
CA THR A 270 -6.06 9.22 5.81
C THR A 270 -6.78 8.52 6.95
N ASN A 271 -6.04 7.80 7.77
CA ASN A 271 -6.58 7.22 8.98
C ASN A 271 -7.20 8.35 9.84
N LYS A 272 -8.48 8.22 10.16
CA LYS A 272 -9.24 9.25 10.89
C LYS A 272 -8.65 9.61 12.26
N ASN A 273 -7.86 8.71 12.84
CA ASN A 273 -7.22 8.90 14.14
C ASN A 273 -5.80 9.48 14.03
N HIS A 274 -5.25 9.59 12.83
CA HIS A 274 -3.91 10.17 12.62
C HIS A 274 -3.93 11.70 12.73
N SER A 275 -2.86 12.30 13.23
CA SER A 275 -2.76 13.76 13.43
C SER A 275 -2.94 14.60 12.16
N TYR A 276 -2.86 14.01 10.97
CA TYR A 276 -3.13 14.69 9.70
C TYR A 276 -4.64 14.80 9.39
N ALA A 277 -5.49 14.00 10.03
CA ALA A 277 -6.91 13.93 9.72
C ALA A 277 -7.60 15.31 9.87
N GLU A 278 -7.24 16.05 10.91
CA GLU A 278 -7.78 17.39 11.17
C GLU A 278 -7.55 18.37 9.99
N TYR A 279 -6.36 18.34 9.39
CA TYR A 279 -6.05 19.20 8.24
C TYR A 279 -6.88 18.83 7.00
N TYR A 280 -7.11 17.53 6.80
CA TYR A 280 -7.98 17.06 5.70
C TYR A 280 -9.43 17.45 5.94
N ASP A 281 -9.91 17.39 7.19
CA ASP A 281 -11.28 17.82 7.56
C ASP A 281 -11.44 19.33 7.38
N ASN A 282 -10.48 20.14 7.83
CA ASN A 282 -10.44 21.59 7.63
C ASN A 282 -10.41 21.98 6.15
N PHE A 283 -9.75 21.19 5.32
CA PHE A 283 -9.75 21.37 3.86
C PHE A 283 -11.05 20.89 3.19
N LYS A 284 -11.99 20.31 3.93
CA LYS A 284 -13.23 19.71 3.42
C LYS A 284 -13.00 18.56 2.44
N LEU A 285 -11.93 17.79 2.64
CA LEU A 285 -11.72 16.51 1.98
C LEU A 285 -12.47 15.45 2.80
N ASN A 286 -13.76 15.32 2.52
CA ASN A 286 -14.72 14.65 3.39
C ASN A 286 -14.58 13.13 3.33
N LEU A 287 -14.89 12.47 4.44
CA LEU A 287 -15.03 11.01 4.47
C LEU A 287 -16.22 10.60 3.59
N ASN A 288 -15.99 9.63 2.71
CA ASN A 288 -17.03 9.12 1.83
C ASN A 288 -17.42 7.70 2.23
N SER A 289 -16.61 6.73 1.82
CA SER A 289 -16.88 5.31 2.04
C SER A 289 -15.65 4.62 2.64
N ILE A 290 -15.88 3.49 3.28
CA ILE A 290 -14.77 2.61 3.67
C ILE A 290 -14.31 1.87 2.41
N THR A 291 -13.04 2.05 2.04
CA THR A 291 -12.47 1.40 0.84
C THR A 291 -11.72 0.13 1.17
N ARG A 292 -11.11 0.09 2.34
CA ARG A 292 -10.29 -1.04 2.79
C ARG A 292 -10.34 -1.13 4.31
N TYR A 293 -9.97 -2.30 4.79
CA TYR A 293 -9.60 -2.51 6.18
C TYR A 293 -8.10 -2.64 6.27
N SER A 294 -7.52 -2.24 7.39
CA SER A 294 -6.10 -2.46 7.68
C SER A 294 -5.97 -3.50 8.78
N PHE A 295 -5.11 -4.49 8.54
CA PHE A 295 -4.82 -5.55 9.49
C PHE A 295 -3.33 -5.64 9.75
N VAL A 296 -2.97 -5.94 10.99
CA VAL A 296 -1.59 -6.21 11.39
C VAL A 296 -1.49 -7.58 12.06
N PHE A 297 -0.35 -8.21 11.92
CA PHE A 297 -0.02 -9.47 12.55
C PHE A 297 1.37 -9.43 13.14
N PHE A 298 1.51 -9.83 14.39
CA PHE A 298 2.78 -10.03 15.09
C PHE A 298 2.57 -11.02 16.24
N ASN A 299 3.65 -11.61 16.72
CA ASN A 299 3.61 -12.50 17.87
C ASN A 299 4.69 -12.15 18.91
N ASN A 300 5.03 -10.87 19.04
CA ASN A 300 5.99 -10.39 20.01
C ASN A 300 5.44 -9.15 20.70
N GLU A 301 5.32 -9.19 22.01
CA GLU A 301 4.74 -8.12 22.83
C GLU A 301 5.46 -6.76 22.67
N LYS A 302 6.73 -6.75 22.27
CA LYS A 302 7.42 -5.50 21.93
C LYS A 302 6.76 -4.73 20.79
N PHE A 303 5.92 -5.37 19.99
CA PHE A 303 5.19 -4.77 18.88
C PHE A 303 3.73 -4.40 19.22
N LYS A 304 3.32 -4.48 20.50
CA LYS A 304 1.94 -4.20 20.93
C LYS A 304 1.43 -2.82 20.49
N ASN A 305 2.32 -1.81 20.41
CA ASN A 305 1.98 -0.48 19.95
C ASN A 305 1.50 -0.43 18.50
N LEU A 306 1.80 -1.46 17.68
CA LEU A 306 1.26 -1.58 16.33
C LEU A 306 -0.26 -1.77 16.30
N LYS A 307 -0.91 -2.10 17.42
CA LYS A 307 -2.38 -2.17 17.53
C LYS A 307 -3.04 -0.80 17.65
N ASN A 308 -2.26 0.27 17.91
CA ASN A 308 -2.80 1.60 18.04
C ASN A 308 -2.94 2.28 16.67
N PRO A 309 -4.14 2.49 16.13
CA PRO A 309 -4.34 3.11 14.83
C PRO A 309 -3.87 4.56 14.77
N GLU A 310 -3.84 5.29 15.89
CA GLU A 310 -3.40 6.69 15.92
C GLU A 310 -1.94 6.86 15.56
N MET A 311 -1.12 5.83 15.81
CA MET A 311 0.30 5.85 15.50
C MET A 311 0.59 5.68 14.01
N TRP A 312 -0.36 5.09 13.24
CA TRP A 312 -0.12 4.70 11.85
C TRP A 312 -0.36 5.82 10.86
N TYR A 313 0.68 6.13 10.10
CA TYR A 313 0.54 6.84 8.84
C TYR A 313 0.18 5.84 7.74
N LEU A 314 -1.02 5.99 7.19
CA LEU A 314 -1.54 5.18 6.10
C LEU A 314 -1.98 6.10 4.97
N SER A 315 -1.47 5.85 3.77
CA SER A 315 -1.75 6.65 2.58
C SER A 315 -2.09 5.77 1.38
N GLN A 316 -2.56 6.37 0.29
CA GLN A 316 -2.76 5.65 -0.98
C GLN A 316 -1.45 5.05 -1.51
N GLY A 317 -0.30 5.64 -1.14
CA GLY A 317 1.03 5.12 -1.45
C GLY A 317 1.37 3.77 -0.84
N ASP A 318 0.66 3.36 0.22
CA ASP A 318 0.82 2.04 0.83
C ASP A 318 0.12 0.92 0.04
N SER A 319 -0.79 1.26 -0.86
CA SER A 319 -1.52 0.31 -1.71
C SER A 319 -0.90 0.22 -3.10
N ASP A 320 -0.99 -0.95 -3.71
CA ASP A 320 -0.60 -1.19 -5.11
C ASP A 320 -1.59 -0.63 -6.14
N VAL A 321 -2.80 -0.29 -5.70
CA VAL A 321 -3.87 0.23 -6.58
C VAL A 321 -3.55 1.63 -7.11
N TYR A 322 -2.91 2.47 -6.31
CA TYR A 322 -2.66 3.87 -6.63
C TYR A 322 -1.29 4.13 -7.25
#